data_7c45e6271e5a986f1f940f4370967f74
#
_entry.id   7c45e6271e5a986f1f940f4370967f74
#
_cell.length_a   1.000
_cell.length_b   1.000
_cell.length_c   1.000
_cell.angle_alpha   90.00
_cell.angle_beta   90.00
_cell.angle_gamma   90.00
#
_symmetry.space_group_name_H-M   'P 1'
#
loop_
_entity.id
_entity.type
_entity.pdbx_description
1 polymer ?
#
loop_
_entity_poly.entity_id
_entity_poly.type
_entity_poly.pdbx_seq_one_letter_code
_entity_poly.pdbx_strand_id
1 'polypeptide(L)'
;LTQEFIDEWLGYFINPANKIMSSLLLGCGLPGGMMGSMMADLGGIRQTINNLRKKKGDAELSMDDMLVNLFNEVEYVWPRVGYPPLVTPFSQYVKNIALMNLLTMEQGKGRFVMMDESMWGMILGKSGKIPGTIDSELIELAKVQGREFTDADPHTLLPNALDDFRKEMDENGWEYG
;
A
#
# COMPACT_ATOMS: atom_id res chain seq x y z
N LEU A 1 24.09 -26.02 11.27
CA LEU A 1 23.21 -26.64 12.28
C LEU A 1 21.84 -25.95 12.37
N THR A 2 21.76 -24.67 12.70
CA THR A 2 20.46 -23.98 12.89
C THR A 2 19.72 -23.81 11.55
N GLN A 3 20.43 -23.44 10.48
CA GLN A 3 19.84 -23.29 9.15
C GLN A 3 19.38 -24.63 8.58
N GLU A 4 20.17 -25.67 8.70
CA GLU A 4 19.84 -27.02 8.27
C GLU A 4 18.57 -27.54 8.98
N PHE A 5 18.49 -27.31 10.29
CA PHE A 5 17.32 -27.67 11.09
C PHE A 5 16.06 -26.89 10.64
N ILE A 6 16.21 -25.57 10.42
CA ILE A 6 15.10 -24.74 9.92
C ILE A 6 14.65 -25.21 8.54
N ASP A 7 15.57 -25.48 7.63
CA ASP A 7 15.25 -25.91 6.26
C ASP A 7 14.56 -27.29 6.24
N GLU A 8 14.99 -28.22 7.12
CA GLU A 8 14.36 -29.51 7.28
C GLU A 8 12.91 -29.36 7.77
N TRP A 9 12.68 -28.60 8.84
CA TRP A 9 11.34 -28.42 9.41
C TRP A 9 10.43 -27.59 8.53
N LEU A 10 10.91 -26.51 7.92
CA LEU A 10 10.14 -25.71 6.99
C LEU A 10 9.67 -26.52 5.78
N GLY A 11 10.46 -27.52 5.36
CA GLY A 11 10.07 -28.42 4.27
C GLY A 11 8.75 -29.14 4.49
N TYR A 12 8.34 -29.37 5.75
CA TYR A 12 7.05 -30.01 6.07
C TYR A 12 5.86 -29.03 6.04
N PHE A 13 6.11 -27.73 6.20
CA PHE A 13 5.06 -26.72 6.32
C PHE A 13 4.94 -25.81 5.10
N ILE A 14 6.00 -25.70 4.30
CA ILE A 14 6.02 -24.83 3.13
C ILE A 14 5.75 -25.68 1.88
N ASN A 15 4.66 -25.36 1.17
CA ASN A 15 4.44 -25.91 -0.15
C ASN A 15 5.53 -25.38 -1.13
N PRO A 16 6.40 -26.24 -1.68
CA PRO A 16 7.46 -25.81 -2.60
C PRO A 16 6.92 -25.07 -3.85
N ALA A 17 5.69 -25.37 -4.26
CA ALA A 17 5.03 -24.67 -5.37
C ALA A 17 4.71 -23.21 -5.07
N ASN A 18 4.66 -22.83 -3.79
CA ASN A 18 4.41 -21.45 -3.34
C ASN A 18 5.71 -20.66 -3.08
N LYS A 19 6.88 -21.23 -3.36
CA LYS A 19 8.17 -20.52 -3.26
C LYS A 19 8.30 -19.51 -4.41
N ILE A 20 7.69 -18.34 -4.23
CA ILE A 20 7.97 -17.18 -5.08
C ILE A 20 9.13 -16.43 -4.40
N MET A 21 10.34 -16.92 -4.64
CA MET A 21 11.58 -16.22 -4.21
C MET A 21 12.24 -15.66 -5.47
N SER A 22 11.82 -14.48 -5.88
CA SER A 22 12.58 -13.70 -6.85
C SER A 22 13.78 -13.06 -6.17
N SER A 23 14.95 -13.12 -6.80
CA SER A 23 16.14 -12.38 -6.33
C SER A 23 15.91 -10.87 -6.25
N LEU A 24 14.93 -10.35 -6.98
CA LEU A 24 14.48 -8.96 -6.92
C LEU A 24 13.98 -8.58 -5.52
N LEU A 25 13.36 -9.52 -4.79
CA LEU A 25 12.87 -9.26 -3.43
C LEU A 25 13.99 -9.03 -2.42
N LEU A 26 15.15 -9.63 -2.64
CA LEU A 26 16.31 -9.50 -1.75
C LEU A 26 17.04 -8.17 -1.93
N GLY A 27 16.98 -7.59 -3.13
CA GLY A 27 17.71 -6.37 -3.50
C GLY A 27 16.93 -5.07 -3.36
N CYS A 28 15.63 -5.11 -3.15
CA CYS A 28 14.78 -3.90 -3.24
C CYS A 28 14.86 -2.96 -2.03
N GLY A 29 15.42 -3.39 -0.88
CA GLY A 29 15.55 -2.57 0.32
C GLY A 29 14.23 -2.17 1.00
N LEU A 30 13.10 -2.74 0.59
CA LEU A 30 11.79 -2.46 1.18
C LEU A 30 11.55 -3.26 2.47
N PRO A 31 10.77 -2.73 3.44
CA PRO A 31 10.43 -3.46 4.66
C PRO A 31 9.71 -4.78 4.41
N GLY A 32 10.06 -5.84 5.15
CA GLY A 32 9.52 -7.18 4.95
C GLY A 32 7.99 -7.27 5.02
N GLY A 33 7.35 -6.52 5.92
CA GLY A 33 5.88 -6.45 6.00
C GLY A 33 5.24 -5.85 4.75
N MET A 34 5.86 -4.81 4.17
CA MET A 34 5.42 -4.24 2.90
C MET A 34 5.58 -5.24 1.76
N MET A 35 6.72 -5.97 1.72
CA MET A 35 6.98 -7.00 0.72
C MET A 35 5.97 -8.14 0.77
N GLY A 36 5.68 -8.67 1.95
CA GLY A 36 4.68 -9.73 2.11
C GLY A 36 3.30 -9.32 1.59
N SER A 37 2.87 -8.11 1.92
CA SER A 37 1.62 -7.55 1.42
C SER A 37 1.64 -7.30 -0.09
N MET A 38 2.75 -6.80 -0.65
CA MET A 38 2.91 -6.63 -2.10
C MET A 38 2.73 -7.95 -2.84
N MET A 39 3.37 -9.01 -2.36
CA MET A 39 3.29 -10.33 -2.99
C MET A 39 1.87 -10.92 -2.93
N ALA A 40 1.13 -10.69 -1.85
CA ALA A 40 -0.25 -11.14 -1.72
C ALA A 40 -1.18 -10.49 -2.76
N ASP A 41 -1.01 -9.18 -3.00
CA ASP A 41 -1.88 -8.40 -3.89
C ASP A 41 -1.46 -8.53 -5.37
N LEU A 42 -0.17 -8.75 -5.63
CA LEU A 42 0.42 -8.65 -6.97
C LEU A 42 -0.18 -9.65 -7.96
N GLY A 43 -0.51 -10.85 -7.50
CA GLY A 43 -1.11 -11.90 -8.34
C GLY A 43 -2.44 -11.49 -8.97
N GLY A 44 -3.34 -10.92 -8.18
CA GLY A 44 -4.65 -10.44 -8.63
C GLY A 44 -4.55 -9.24 -9.57
N ILE A 45 -3.69 -8.28 -9.23
CA ILE A 45 -3.44 -7.10 -10.06
C ILE A 45 -2.81 -7.50 -11.39
N ARG A 46 -1.81 -8.40 -11.39
CA ARG A 46 -1.20 -8.93 -12.62
C ARG A 46 -2.23 -9.58 -13.54
N GLN A 47 -3.11 -10.40 -12.98
CA GLN A 47 -4.15 -11.03 -13.78
C GLN A 47 -5.08 -10.00 -14.42
N THR A 48 -5.46 -8.97 -13.70
CA THR A 48 -6.29 -7.88 -14.20
C THR A 48 -5.60 -7.10 -15.31
N ILE A 49 -4.33 -6.73 -15.12
CA ILE A 49 -3.49 -6.04 -16.12
C ILE A 49 -3.33 -6.92 -17.36
N ASN A 50 -2.99 -8.19 -17.21
CA ASN A 50 -2.80 -9.09 -18.35
C ASN A 50 -4.10 -9.30 -19.15
N ASN A 51 -5.26 -9.31 -18.48
CA ASN A 51 -6.55 -9.33 -19.19
C ASN A 51 -6.78 -8.07 -20.03
N LEU A 52 -6.35 -6.89 -19.55
CA LEU A 52 -6.42 -5.64 -20.31
C LEU A 52 -5.44 -5.66 -21.49
N ARG A 53 -4.18 -6.08 -21.26
CA ARG A 53 -3.15 -6.20 -22.28
C ARG A 53 -3.54 -7.17 -23.41
N LYS A 54 -4.10 -8.32 -23.04
CA LYS A 54 -4.62 -9.29 -24.00
C LYS A 54 -5.69 -8.71 -24.90
N LYS A 55 -6.58 -7.86 -24.38
CA LYS A 55 -7.61 -7.17 -25.19
C LYS A 55 -7.02 -6.16 -26.14
N LYS A 56 -5.85 -5.59 -25.82
CA LYS A 56 -5.12 -4.65 -26.68
C LYS A 56 -4.20 -5.33 -27.67
N GLY A 57 -3.95 -6.63 -27.52
CA GLY A 57 -2.98 -7.39 -28.32
C GLY A 57 -1.53 -7.26 -27.81
N ASP A 58 -1.34 -6.76 -26.59
CA ASP A 58 -0.04 -6.62 -25.95
C ASP A 58 0.41 -7.93 -25.29
N ALA A 59 1.73 -8.11 -25.13
CA ALA A 59 2.30 -9.26 -24.43
C ALA A 59 1.93 -9.24 -22.94
N GLU A 60 1.68 -10.41 -22.38
CA GLU A 60 1.43 -10.57 -20.95
C GLU A 60 2.69 -10.30 -20.14
N LEU A 61 2.52 -9.71 -18.96
CA LEU A 61 3.61 -9.47 -17.99
C LEU A 61 3.82 -10.72 -17.12
N SER A 62 5.08 -11.10 -16.95
CA SER A 62 5.48 -12.10 -15.96
C SER A 62 5.34 -11.57 -14.53
N MET A 63 5.56 -12.41 -13.53
CA MET A 63 5.59 -11.95 -12.13
C MET A 63 6.78 -11.02 -11.88
N ASP A 64 7.94 -11.32 -12.47
CA ASP A 64 9.14 -10.51 -12.33
C ASP A 64 8.98 -9.14 -13.02
N ASP A 65 8.35 -9.08 -14.20
CA ASP A 65 8.02 -7.80 -14.85
C ASP A 65 7.13 -6.95 -13.96
N MET A 66 6.12 -7.57 -13.34
CA MET A 66 5.21 -6.88 -12.42
C MET A 66 5.93 -6.38 -11.17
N LEU A 67 6.88 -7.14 -10.62
CA LEU A 67 7.70 -6.72 -9.49
C LEU A 67 8.57 -5.52 -9.85
N VAL A 68 9.27 -5.58 -10.98
CA VAL A 68 10.10 -4.46 -11.46
C VAL A 68 9.25 -3.20 -11.65
N ASN A 69 8.10 -3.34 -12.31
CA ASN A 69 7.19 -2.21 -12.52
C ASN A 69 6.69 -1.64 -11.20
N LEU A 70 6.36 -2.50 -10.23
CA LEU A 70 5.89 -2.06 -8.92
C LEU A 70 6.98 -1.34 -8.12
N PHE A 71 8.22 -1.84 -8.14
CA PHE A 71 9.35 -1.17 -7.47
C PHE A 71 9.63 0.21 -8.08
N ASN A 72 9.64 0.31 -9.39
CA ASN A 72 9.79 1.58 -10.09
C ASN A 72 8.65 2.55 -9.74
N GLU A 73 7.44 2.04 -9.62
CA GLU A 73 6.29 2.88 -9.26
C GLU A 73 6.31 3.28 -7.77
N VAL A 74 6.78 2.43 -6.86
CA VAL A 74 7.02 2.81 -5.45
C VAL A 74 8.10 3.89 -5.37
N GLU A 75 9.21 3.76 -6.11
CA GLU A 75 10.26 4.77 -6.21
C GLU A 75 9.72 6.09 -6.76
N TYR A 76 8.79 6.05 -7.70
CA TYR A 76 8.11 7.23 -8.22
C TYR A 76 7.17 7.88 -7.21
N VAL A 77 6.35 7.10 -6.52
CA VAL A 77 5.30 7.56 -5.60
C VAL A 77 5.87 8.09 -4.30
N TRP A 78 6.78 7.35 -3.65
CA TRP A 78 7.24 7.62 -2.30
C TRP A 78 7.76 9.06 -2.08
N PRO A 79 8.66 9.62 -2.92
CA PRO A 79 9.08 11.01 -2.78
C PRO A 79 7.92 12.00 -3.01
N ARG A 80 7.00 11.71 -3.92
CA ARG A 80 5.89 12.61 -4.28
C ARG A 80 4.84 12.75 -3.19
N VAL A 81 4.68 11.70 -2.39
CA VAL A 81 3.82 11.75 -1.19
C VAL A 81 4.56 12.22 0.07
N GLY A 82 5.76 12.81 -0.07
CA GLY A 82 6.49 13.43 1.02
C GLY A 82 7.29 12.48 1.91
N TYR A 83 7.75 11.34 1.40
CA TYR A 83 8.56 10.37 2.13
C TYR A 83 7.96 9.90 3.46
N PRO A 84 6.69 9.47 3.52
CA PRO A 84 6.16 8.89 4.74
C PRO A 84 7.03 7.71 5.19
N PRO A 85 7.14 7.46 6.51
CA PRO A 85 7.88 6.29 7.00
C PRO A 85 7.24 5.01 6.46
N LEU A 86 8.08 4.08 5.92
CA LEU A 86 7.59 2.81 5.35
C LEU A 86 7.27 1.78 6.43
N VAL A 87 6.47 2.20 7.42
CA VAL A 87 5.89 1.36 8.47
C VAL A 87 4.37 1.34 8.32
N THR A 88 3.72 0.33 8.89
CA THR A 88 2.25 0.24 8.89
C THR A 88 1.63 1.43 9.66
N PRO A 89 0.60 2.10 9.13
CA PRO A 89 -0.12 1.80 7.88
C PRO A 89 0.47 2.47 6.62
N PHE A 90 1.41 3.41 6.73
CA PHE A 90 1.88 4.25 5.62
C PHE A 90 2.53 3.45 4.48
N SER A 91 3.28 2.41 4.81
CA SER A 91 3.86 1.51 3.80
C SER A 91 2.78 0.86 2.93
N GLN A 92 1.60 0.57 3.51
CA GLN A 92 0.46 0.02 2.78
C GLN A 92 -0.15 1.07 1.84
N TYR A 93 -0.25 2.33 2.28
CA TYR A 93 -0.77 3.40 1.44
C TYR A 93 0.14 3.67 0.24
N VAL A 94 1.45 3.79 0.45
CA VAL A 94 2.42 3.96 -0.65
C VAL A 94 2.35 2.79 -1.64
N LYS A 95 2.34 1.56 -1.15
CA LYS A 95 2.18 0.36 -1.97
C LYS A 95 0.88 0.38 -2.78
N ASN A 96 -0.23 0.69 -2.12
CA ASN A 96 -1.54 0.67 -2.76
C ASN A 96 -1.66 1.76 -3.84
N ILE A 97 -1.11 2.97 -3.59
CA ILE A 97 -1.03 4.02 -4.62
C ILE A 97 -0.23 3.51 -5.83
N ALA A 98 0.92 2.89 -5.61
CA ALA A 98 1.74 2.34 -6.69
C ALA A 98 1.00 1.25 -7.48
N LEU A 99 0.33 0.31 -6.81
CA LEU A 99 -0.48 -0.73 -7.47
C LEU A 99 -1.63 -0.16 -8.28
N MET A 100 -2.35 0.83 -7.72
CA MET A 100 -3.46 1.49 -8.44
C MET A 100 -2.96 2.28 -9.63
N ASN A 101 -1.81 2.94 -9.52
CA ASN A 101 -1.18 3.64 -10.64
C ASN A 101 -0.85 2.68 -11.79
N LEU A 102 -0.26 1.51 -11.50
CA LEU A 102 0.01 0.50 -12.54
C LEU A 102 -1.27 0.09 -13.27
N LEU A 103 -2.35 -0.15 -12.52
CA LEU A 103 -3.62 -0.53 -13.10
C LEU A 103 -4.24 0.61 -13.95
N THR A 104 -4.23 1.84 -13.44
CA THR A 104 -4.83 2.99 -14.15
C THR A 104 -4.04 3.39 -15.37
N MET A 105 -2.70 3.30 -15.33
CA MET A 105 -1.85 3.51 -16.50
C MET A 105 -2.11 2.46 -17.58
N GLU A 106 -2.28 1.20 -17.22
CA GLU A 106 -2.65 0.15 -18.20
C GLU A 106 -4.03 0.39 -18.81
N GLN A 107 -4.94 1.04 -18.09
CA GLN A 107 -6.25 1.48 -18.61
C GLN A 107 -6.15 2.72 -19.52
N GLY A 108 -4.97 3.30 -19.72
CA GLY A 108 -4.76 4.56 -20.46
C GLY A 108 -5.14 5.80 -19.66
N LYS A 109 -5.24 5.68 -18.33
CA LYS A 109 -5.46 6.79 -17.40
C LYS A 109 -4.11 7.24 -16.79
N GLY A 110 -4.12 8.39 -16.12
CA GLY A 110 -2.95 8.89 -15.40
C GLY A 110 -2.70 8.18 -14.06
N ARG A 111 -1.65 8.62 -13.37
CA ARG A 111 -1.37 8.28 -11.98
C ARG A 111 -2.30 9.03 -11.03
N PHE A 112 -2.38 8.56 -9.78
CA PHE A 112 -3.16 9.18 -8.69
C PHE A 112 -4.67 9.33 -8.95
N VAL A 113 -5.18 8.61 -9.97
CA VAL A 113 -6.62 8.65 -10.33
C VAL A 113 -7.46 7.85 -9.35
N MET A 114 -6.91 6.76 -8.80
CA MET A 114 -7.59 5.88 -7.85
C MET A 114 -6.87 5.92 -6.51
N MET A 115 -7.32 6.82 -5.64
CA MET A 115 -6.86 6.92 -4.25
C MET A 115 -8.07 6.93 -3.32
N ASP A 116 -8.02 6.12 -2.26
CA ASP A 116 -9.03 6.08 -1.22
C ASP A 116 -8.83 7.18 -0.16
N GLU A 117 -9.78 7.30 0.76
CA GLU A 117 -9.73 8.32 1.81
C GLU A 117 -8.56 8.13 2.80
N SER A 118 -8.06 6.91 2.98
CA SER A 118 -6.92 6.64 3.85
C SER A 118 -5.61 7.14 3.21
N MET A 119 -5.44 6.92 1.90
CA MET A 119 -4.31 7.44 1.13
C MET A 119 -4.33 8.97 1.13
N TRP A 120 -5.48 9.57 0.87
CA TRP A 120 -5.66 11.02 0.96
C TRP A 120 -5.43 11.53 2.38
N GLY A 121 -5.90 10.82 3.41
CA GLY A 121 -5.70 11.20 4.81
C GLY A 121 -4.22 11.30 5.17
N MET A 122 -3.39 10.39 4.66
CA MET A 122 -1.92 10.47 4.80
C MET A 122 -1.37 11.72 4.10
N ILE A 123 -1.70 11.93 2.82
CA ILE A 123 -1.18 13.04 2.01
C ILE A 123 -1.59 14.40 2.59
N LEU A 124 -2.82 14.53 3.06
CA LEU A 124 -3.39 15.76 3.60
C LEU A 124 -2.92 16.09 5.03
N GLY A 125 -2.13 15.24 5.67
CA GLY A 125 -1.62 15.45 7.01
C GLY A 125 -2.56 15.04 8.15
N LYS A 126 -3.73 14.41 7.85
CA LYS A 126 -4.69 13.96 8.87
C LYS A 126 -4.14 12.88 9.80
N SER A 127 -3.14 12.14 9.35
CA SER A 127 -2.43 11.11 10.13
C SER A 127 -1.12 11.61 10.76
N GLY A 128 -0.91 12.93 10.77
CA GLY A 128 0.29 13.59 11.25
C GLY A 128 1.16 14.15 10.13
N LYS A 129 2.14 14.96 10.53
CA LYS A 129 3.04 15.64 9.61
C LYS A 129 3.95 14.66 8.88
N ILE A 130 3.99 14.75 7.56
CA ILE A 130 4.89 13.99 6.70
C ILE A 130 6.27 14.66 6.67
N PRO A 131 7.39 13.88 6.63
CA PRO A 131 8.75 14.42 6.70
C PRO A 131 9.14 15.32 5.54
N GLY A 132 8.70 14.99 4.33
CA GLY A 132 9.04 15.70 3.09
C GLY A 132 7.91 16.58 2.58
N THR A 133 8.15 17.21 1.44
CA THR A 133 7.16 18.04 0.74
C THR A 133 6.30 17.18 -0.19
N ILE A 134 5.01 17.49 -0.22
CA ILE A 134 4.08 16.88 -1.19
C ILE A 134 4.33 17.47 -2.57
N ASP A 135 4.31 16.64 -3.60
CA ASP A 135 4.45 17.06 -4.99
C ASP A 135 3.33 18.04 -5.40
N SER A 136 3.68 19.01 -6.22
CA SER A 136 2.75 20.03 -6.70
C SER A 136 1.55 19.45 -7.47
N GLU A 137 1.74 18.34 -8.19
CA GLU A 137 0.66 17.64 -8.88
C GLU A 137 -0.41 17.15 -7.89
N LEU A 138 0.01 16.56 -6.77
CA LEU A 138 -0.92 16.11 -5.72
C LEU A 138 -1.61 17.26 -4.99
N ILE A 139 -0.90 18.38 -4.79
CA ILE A 139 -1.47 19.60 -4.21
C ILE A 139 -2.59 20.15 -5.12
N GLU A 140 -2.33 20.26 -6.42
CA GLU A 140 -3.34 20.72 -7.37
C GLU A 140 -4.51 19.75 -7.49
N LEU A 141 -4.24 18.44 -7.49
CA LEU A 141 -5.29 17.42 -7.50
C LEU A 141 -6.17 17.51 -6.25
N ALA A 142 -5.59 17.72 -5.08
CA ALA A 142 -6.32 17.93 -3.85
C ALA A 142 -7.23 19.16 -3.93
N LYS A 143 -6.73 20.29 -4.44
CA LYS A 143 -7.52 21.51 -4.63
C LYS A 143 -8.70 21.30 -5.57
N VAL A 144 -8.48 20.64 -6.71
CA VAL A 144 -9.55 20.34 -7.67
C VAL A 144 -10.63 19.46 -7.06
N GLN A 145 -10.25 18.56 -6.13
CA GLN A 145 -11.19 17.70 -5.40
C GLN A 145 -11.80 18.36 -4.15
N GLY A 146 -11.48 19.64 -3.87
CA GLY A 146 -11.97 20.34 -2.67
C GLY A 146 -11.42 19.77 -1.36
N ARG A 147 -10.22 19.17 -1.39
CA ARG A 147 -9.55 18.61 -0.22
C ARG A 147 -8.64 19.63 0.43
N GLU A 148 -8.62 19.65 1.75
CA GLU A 148 -7.85 20.58 2.54
C GLU A 148 -6.71 19.90 3.29
N PHE A 149 -5.51 20.50 3.24
CA PHE A 149 -4.37 20.09 4.05
C PHE A 149 -4.53 20.56 5.50
N THR A 150 -4.01 19.80 6.44
CA THR A 150 -4.06 20.15 7.86
C THR A 150 -2.72 19.88 8.54
N ASP A 151 -2.37 20.79 9.47
CA ASP A 151 -1.26 20.61 10.42
C ASP A 151 -1.78 20.33 11.85
N ALA A 152 -3.09 20.07 11.99
CA ALA A 152 -3.68 19.75 13.28
C ALA A 152 -3.09 18.47 13.87
N ASP A 153 -3.00 18.41 15.19
CA ASP A 153 -2.62 17.18 15.89
C ASP A 153 -3.67 16.08 15.57
N PRO A 154 -3.26 14.93 15.03
CA PRO A 154 -4.17 13.82 14.71
C PRO A 154 -5.09 13.43 15.86
N HIS A 155 -4.62 13.52 17.11
CA HIS A 155 -5.43 13.22 18.29
C HIS A 155 -6.62 14.16 18.45
N THR A 156 -6.52 15.39 17.94
CA THR A 156 -7.63 16.35 17.98
C THR A 156 -8.66 16.14 16.88
N LEU A 157 -8.30 15.37 15.84
CA LEU A 157 -9.17 15.05 14.71
C LEU A 157 -10.01 13.79 14.96
N LEU A 158 -9.66 13.02 15.98
CA LEU A 158 -10.37 11.80 16.34
C LEU A 158 -11.45 12.11 17.38
N PRO A 159 -12.66 11.57 17.23
CA PRO A 159 -13.67 11.64 18.29
C PRO A 159 -13.17 10.93 19.55
N ASN A 160 -13.75 11.28 20.70
CA ASN A 160 -13.47 10.59 21.96
C ASN A 160 -14.09 9.18 21.93
N ALA A 161 -13.32 8.23 21.43
CA ALA A 161 -13.80 6.85 21.25
C ALA A 161 -14.23 6.15 22.56
N LEU A 162 -13.72 6.60 23.72
CA LEU A 162 -14.08 5.98 25.00
C LEU A 162 -15.56 6.15 25.36
N ASP A 163 -16.13 7.31 25.07
CA ASP A 163 -17.53 7.58 25.36
C ASP A 163 -18.44 6.81 24.40
N ASP A 164 -18.05 6.70 23.15
CA ASP A 164 -18.77 5.91 22.14
C ASP A 164 -18.72 4.41 22.48
N PHE A 165 -17.55 3.89 22.88
CA PHE A 165 -17.42 2.48 23.30
C PHE A 165 -18.22 2.18 24.58
N ARG A 166 -18.22 3.07 25.56
CA ARG A 166 -19.05 2.88 26.76
C ARG A 166 -20.53 2.81 26.41
N LYS A 167 -20.99 3.72 25.56
CA LYS A 167 -22.36 3.72 25.07
C LYS A 167 -22.72 2.42 24.34
N GLU A 168 -21.84 1.96 23.46
CA GLU A 168 -22.02 0.69 22.75
C GLU A 168 -22.05 -0.49 23.70
N MET A 169 -21.20 -0.52 24.73
CA MET A 169 -21.17 -1.55 25.76
C MET A 169 -22.47 -1.55 26.57
N ASP A 170 -22.94 -0.37 26.99
CA ASP A 170 -24.20 -0.23 27.71
C ASP A 170 -25.40 -0.69 26.87
N GLU A 171 -25.45 -0.32 25.59
CA GLU A 171 -26.50 -0.73 24.65
C GLU A 171 -26.52 -2.25 24.42
N ASN A 172 -25.36 -2.92 24.45
CA ASN A 172 -25.23 -4.36 24.30
C ASN A 172 -25.28 -5.13 25.64
N GLY A 173 -25.38 -4.45 26.77
CA GLY A 173 -25.39 -5.05 28.09
C GLY A 173 -24.07 -5.71 28.47
N TRP A 174 -22.94 -5.20 27.96
CA TRP A 174 -21.61 -5.72 28.30
C TRP A 174 -21.09 -5.07 29.58
N GLU A 175 -20.54 -5.89 30.45
CA GLU A 175 -19.89 -5.41 31.68
C GLU A 175 -18.45 -4.95 31.34
N TYR A 176 -18.07 -3.82 31.91
CA TYR A 176 -16.69 -3.31 31.86
C TYR A 176 -16.21 -2.95 33.25
N GLY A 177 -14.98 -3.35 33.56
CA GLY A 177 -14.37 -3.15 34.87
C GLY A 177 -13.88 -1.73 35.10
#